data_6850f893cd8e3331be0dc35d907488c8
#
_entry.id   6850f893cd8e3331be0dc35d907488c8
#
_cell.length_a   1.000
_cell.length_b   1.000
_cell.length_c   1.000
_cell.angle_alpha   90.00
_cell.angle_beta   90.00
_cell.angle_gamma   90.00
#
_symmetry.space_group_name_H-M   'P 1'
#
loop_
_entity.id
_entity.type
_entity.pdbx_description
1 polymer ?
#
loop_
_entity_poly.entity_id
_entity_poly.type
_entity_poly.pdbx_seq_one_letter_code
_entity_poly.pdbx_strand_id
1 'polypeptide(L)'
;TVIMDEDLLEEVVYLVEYPTPLCGSFDKRYLDLPEAAVITPMKDHQRYFPMRDGAGNLMNRFLTVRNGDAENLTTVRHGNERVLRARLDDAAFFFAEDRKRTLSDRIEGLKKIVFQDGLGTLFDKAQRLAAITVFLKNKVDVPVADEELERLSLLAKTDLLTQMVQEFTELQGIMGREYAALDGEGPAIAEALYEQYLPRFAGDDLPHTTMGMLLSVADKFDT
;
A
#
# COMPACT_ATOMS: atom_id res chain seq x y z
N THR A 1 -12.20 -19.76 -0.26
CA THR A 1 -12.62 -19.07 0.98
C THR A 1 -12.64 -17.57 0.75
N VAL A 2 -13.60 -16.85 1.32
CA VAL A 2 -13.64 -15.38 1.33
C VAL A 2 -12.62 -14.89 2.36
N ILE A 3 -11.86 -13.85 2.03
CA ILE A 3 -11.03 -13.15 3.00
C ILE A 3 -11.97 -12.31 3.86
N MET A 4 -12.16 -12.74 5.12
CA MET A 4 -13.03 -12.02 6.05
C MET A 4 -12.27 -10.80 6.56
N ASP A 5 -12.93 -9.66 6.48
CA ASP A 5 -12.52 -8.38 7.01
C ASP A 5 -13.71 -7.86 7.81
N GLU A 6 -13.55 -7.79 9.13
CA GLU A 6 -14.65 -7.46 10.04
C GLU A 6 -15.09 -6.00 9.86
N ASP A 7 -14.17 -5.09 9.61
CA ASP A 7 -14.49 -3.67 9.40
C ASP A 7 -15.27 -3.48 8.09
N LEU A 8 -14.82 -4.14 7.01
CA LEU A 8 -15.55 -4.14 5.74
C LEU A 8 -16.92 -4.79 5.88
N LEU A 9 -17.00 -5.90 6.64
CA LEU A 9 -18.29 -6.57 6.89
C LEU A 9 -19.25 -5.66 7.66
N GLU A 10 -18.77 -4.99 8.69
CA GLU A 10 -19.57 -4.04 9.46
C GLU A 10 -20.06 -2.89 8.58
N GLU A 11 -19.18 -2.30 7.75
CA GLU A 11 -19.58 -1.27 6.79
C GLU A 11 -20.68 -1.77 5.85
N VAL A 12 -20.52 -2.96 5.27
CA VAL A 12 -21.53 -3.53 4.34
C VAL A 12 -22.85 -3.80 5.04
N VAL A 13 -22.83 -4.27 6.29
CA VAL A 13 -24.05 -4.49 7.10
C VAL A 13 -24.84 -3.20 7.29
N TYR A 14 -24.18 -2.06 7.51
CA TYR A 14 -24.86 -0.77 7.63
C TYR A 14 -25.34 -0.18 6.29
N LEU A 15 -24.76 -0.60 5.19
CA LEU A 15 -25.14 -0.13 3.83
C LEU A 15 -26.29 -0.92 3.19
N VAL A 16 -26.61 -2.12 3.72
CA VAL A 16 -27.51 -3.06 3.03
C VAL A 16 -28.68 -3.46 3.93
N GLU A 17 -29.90 -3.15 3.48
CA GLU A 17 -31.14 -3.52 4.17
C GLU A 17 -31.65 -4.90 3.74
N TYR A 18 -31.43 -5.27 2.48
CA TYR A 18 -31.86 -6.55 1.92
C TYR A 18 -30.68 -7.26 1.22
N PRO A 19 -29.85 -8.02 1.97
CA PRO A 19 -28.59 -8.55 1.46
C PRO A 19 -28.82 -9.74 0.51
N THR A 20 -28.31 -9.63 -0.70
CA THR A 20 -28.20 -10.73 -1.66
C THR A 20 -26.75 -10.89 -2.09
N PRO A 21 -26.04 -11.94 -1.64
CA PRO A 21 -24.66 -12.16 -2.03
C PRO A 21 -24.55 -12.63 -3.46
N LEU A 22 -23.52 -12.17 -4.16
CA LEU A 22 -23.17 -12.65 -5.48
C LEU A 22 -21.66 -12.71 -5.67
N CYS A 23 -21.20 -13.69 -6.45
CA CYS A 23 -19.81 -13.89 -6.76
C CYS A 23 -19.52 -13.39 -8.17
N GLY A 24 -18.50 -12.54 -8.33
CA GLY A 24 -17.96 -12.10 -9.60
C GLY A 24 -16.54 -12.60 -9.83
N SER A 25 -16.02 -12.30 -11.02
CA SER A 25 -14.66 -12.64 -11.43
C SER A 25 -14.02 -11.54 -12.24
N PHE A 26 -12.70 -11.59 -12.35
CA PHE A 26 -11.88 -10.70 -13.17
C PHE A 26 -10.83 -11.51 -13.94
N ASP A 27 -10.14 -10.87 -14.88
CA ASP A 27 -9.11 -11.53 -15.67
C ASP A 27 -7.92 -11.95 -14.80
N LYS A 28 -7.43 -13.17 -14.98
CA LYS A 28 -6.31 -13.72 -14.21
C LYS A 28 -5.01 -12.93 -14.37
N ARG A 29 -4.85 -12.19 -15.48
CA ARG A 29 -3.66 -11.36 -15.71
C ARG A 29 -3.37 -10.35 -14.59
N TYR A 30 -4.42 -9.90 -13.89
CA TYR A 30 -4.25 -8.96 -12.78
C TYR A 30 -3.66 -9.60 -11.53
N LEU A 31 -3.63 -10.93 -11.43
CA LEU A 31 -2.95 -11.64 -10.36
C LEU A 31 -1.41 -11.55 -10.46
N ASP A 32 -0.87 -11.05 -11.58
CA ASP A 32 0.55 -10.75 -11.75
C ASP A 32 0.95 -9.42 -11.07
N LEU A 33 -0.02 -8.61 -10.65
CA LEU A 33 0.22 -7.40 -9.85
C LEU A 33 0.50 -7.75 -8.38
N PRO A 34 1.16 -6.85 -7.63
CA PRO A 34 1.22 -6.97 -6.17
C PRO A 34 -0.18 -7.16 -5.59
N GLU A 35 -0.30 -8.09 -4.65
CA GLU A 35 -1.61 -8.49 -4.11
C GLU A 35 -2.41 -7.29 -3.57
N ALA A 36 -1.74 -6.35 -2.88
CA ALA A 36 -2.37 -5.15 -2.37
C ALA A 36 -2.96 -4.27 -3.48
N ALA A 37 -2.29 -4.17 -4.65
CA ALA A 37 -2.79 -3.42 -5.80
C ALA A 37 -4.04 -4.03 -6.43
N VAL A 38 -4.31 -5.32 -6.19
CA VAL A 38 -5.55 -6.01 -6.61
C VAL A 38 -6.63 -5.88 -5.53
N ILE A 39 -6.26 -6.02 -4.26
CA ILE A 39 -7.20 -6.03 -3.13
C ILE A 39 -7.77 -4.64 -2.85
N THR A 40 -6.93 -3.60 -2.82
CA THR A 40 -7.35 -2.23 -2.50
C THR A 40 -8.51 -1.72 -3.37
N PRO A 41 -8.46 -1.80 -4.70
CA PRO A 41 -9.60 -1.42 -5.52
C PRO A 41 -10.89 -2.22 -5.23
N MET A 42 -10.76 -3.49 -4.89
CA MET A 42 -11.90 -4.32 -4.53
C MET A 42 -12.51 -3.89 -3.20
N LYS A 43 -11.70 -3.79 -2.16
CA LYS A 43 -12.11 -3.57 -0.79
C LYS A 43 -12.52 -2.11 -0.55
N ASP A 44 -11.58 -1.18 -0.77
CA ASP A 44 -11.72 0.20 -0.34
C ASP A 44 -12.59 1.04 -1.27
N HIS A 45 -12.63 0.67 -2.57
CA HIS A 45 -13.40 1.43 -3.56
C HIS A 45 -14.75 0.80 -3.90
N GLN A 46 -14.86 -0.54 -3.84
CA GLN A 46 -16.06 -1.24 -4.30
C GLN A 46 -16.78 -2.04 -3.20
N ARG A 47 -16.21 -2.17 -2.01
CA ARG A 47 -16.75 -2.98 -0.90
C ARG A 47 -16.93 -4.45 -1.31
N TYR A 48 -15.98 -4.98 -2.09
CA TYR A 48 -15.95 -6.39 -2.47
C TYR A 48 -14.98 -7.14 -1.58
N PHE A 49 -15.36 -8.37 -1.22
CA PHE A 49 -14.53 -9.27 -0.43
C PHE A 49 -13.68 -10.14 -1.37
N PRO A 50 -12.34 -10.05 -1.29
CA PRO A 50 -11.45 -10.91 -2.06
C PRO A 50 -11.58 -12.38 -1.63
N MET A 51 -11.20 -13.29 -2.50
CA MET A 51 -11.27 -14.74 -2.24
C MET A 51 -9.90 -15.39 -2.40
N ARG A 52 -9.62 -16.39 -1.53
CA ARG A 52 -8.44 -17.24 -1.62
C ARG A 52 -8.83 -18.69 -1.93
N ASP A 53 -7.94 -19.41 -2.59
CA ASP A 53 -8.04 -20.85 -2.79
C ASP A 53 -7.69 -21.65 -1.51
N GLY A 54 -7.69 -22.98 -1.59
CA GLY A 54 -7.36 -23.85 -0.48
C GLY A 54 -5.87 -23.82 -0.09
N ALA A 55 -4.99 -23.31 -0.96
CA ALA A 55 -3.57 -23.12 -0.71
C ALA A 55 -3.23 -21.71 -0.19
N GLY A 56 -4.23 -20.83 -0.06
CA GLY A 56 -4.05 -19.46 0.43
C GLY A 56 -3.73 -18.43 -0.65
N ASN A 57 -3.68 -18.80 -1.94
CA ASN A 57 -3.42 -17.86 -3.02
C ASN A 57 -4.65 -17.01 -3.34
N LEU A 58 -4.44 -15.74 -3.69
CA LEU A 58 -5.51 -14.86 -4.16
C LEU A 58 -6.14 -15.44 -5.44
N MET A 59 -7.46 -15.52 -5.45
CA MET A 59 -8.22 -15.95 -6.63
C MET A 59 -8.66 -14.74 -7.44
N ASN A 60 -8.84 -14.94 -8.74
CA ASN A 60 -9.50 -13.97 -9.61
C ASN A 60 -11.02 -13.94 -9.42
N ARG A 61 -11.45 -13.94 -8.17
CA ARG A 61 -12.86 -13.93 -7.76
C ARG A 61 -13.06 -13.02 -6.55
N PHE A 62 -14.26 -12.46 -6.48
CA PHE A 62 -14.68 -11.65 -5.35
C PHE A 62 -16.14 -11.96 -4.97
N LEU A 63 -16.47 -11.73 -3.74
CA LEU A 63 -17.85 -11.71 -3.25
C LEU A 63 -18.28 -10.25 -3.07
N THR A 64 -19.50 -9.93 -3.47
CA THR A 64 -20.15 -8.66 -3.17
C THR A 64 -21.56 -8.90 -2.70
N VAL A 65 -22.13 -7.92 -2.01
CA VAL A 65 -23.50 -7.97 -1.48
C VAL A 65 -24.32 -6.87 -2.16
N ARG A 66 -25.35 -7.30 -2.88
CA ARG A 66 -26.35 -6.40 -3.45
C ARG A 66 -27.36 -6.01 -2.38
N ASN A 67 -27.77 -4.76 -2.34
CA ASN A 67 -28.98 -4.35 -1.62
C ASN A 67 -30.21 -4.53 -2.54
N GLY A 68 -30.95 -5.60 -2.35
CA GLY A 68 -32.13 -5.95 -3.16
C GLY A 68 -32.28 -7.46 -3.41
N ASP A 69 -33.31 -7.82 -4.16
CA ASP A 69 -33.68 -9.21 -4.46
C ASP A 69 -32.67 -9.95 -5.37
N ALA A 70 -32.98 -11.22 -5.65
CA ALA A 70 -32.16 -12.07 -6.51
C ALA A 70 -32.47 -11.93 -8.01
N GLU A 71 -33.33 -10.99 -8.41
CA GLU A 71 -33.67 -10.81 -9.82
C GLU A 71 -32.51 -10.18 -10.60
N ASN A 72 -32.31 -10.60 -11.83
CA ASN A 72 -31.29 -10.07 -12.73
C ASN A 72 -29.83 -10.08 -12.17
N LEU A 73 -29.51 -11.01 -11.28
CA LEU A 73 -28.15 -11.12 -10.67
C LEU A 73 -27.04 -11.23 -11.72
N THR A 74 -27.31 -11.83 -12.88
CA THR A 74 -26.33 -11.90 -13.97
C THR A 74 -25.97 -10.50 -14.50
N THR A 75 -26.94 -9.64 -14.68
CA THR A 75 -26.71 -8.25 -15.12
C THR A 75 -25.95 -7.46 -14.06
N VAL A 76 -26.32 -7.61 -12.78
CA VAL A 76 -25.65 -6.96 -11.66
C VAL A 76 -24.19 -7.43 -11.57
N ARG A 77 -23.94 -8.74 -11.67
CA ARG A 77 -22.60 -9.31 -11.69
C ARG A 77 -21.73 -8.71 -12.80
N HIS A 78 -22.23 -8.69 -14.02
CA HIS A 78 -21.49 -8.11 -15.15
C HIS A 78 -21.21 -6.62 -14.95
N GLY A 79 -22.13 -5.88 -14.33
CA GLY A 79 -21.91 -4.48 -13.95
C GLY A 79 -20.72 -4.33 -12.98
N ASN A 80 -20.72 -5.12 -11.91
CA ASN A 80 -19.66 -5.10 -10.90
C ASN A 80 -18.30 -5.55 -11.47
N GLU A 81 -18.29 -6.62 -12.30
CA GLU A 81 -17.08 -7.09 -12.99
C GLU A 81 -16.51 -6.02 -13.93
N ARG A 82 -17.39 -5.25 -14.61
CA ARG A 82 -16.97 -4.16 -15.49
C ARG A 82 -16.33 -3.00 -14.73
N VAL A 83 -16.93 -2.61 -13.61
CA VAL A 83 -16.37 -1.53 -12.76
C VAL A 83 -15.02 -1.93 -12.19
N LEU A 84 -14.93 -3.14 -11.63
CA LEU A 84 -13.67 -3.64 -11.09
C LEU A 84 -12.59 -3.74 -12.17
N ARG A 85 -12.94 -4.21 -13.38
CA ARG A 85 -12.00 -4.29 -14.49
C ARG A 85 -11.36 -2.94 -14.80
N ALA A 86 -12.14 -1.87 -14.85
CA ALA A 86 -11.61 -0.53 -15.12
C ALA A 86 -10.56 -0.13 -14.07
N ARG A 87 -10.84 -0.37 -12.79
CA ARG A 87 -9.90 -0.09 -11.68
C ARG A 87 -8.63 -0.94 -11.74
N LEU A 88 -8.77 -2.22 -12.12
CA LEU A 88 -7.61 -3.10 -12.27
C LEU A 88 -6.80 -2.80 -13.54
N ASP A 89 -7.43 -2.31 -14.62
CA ASP A 89 -6.73 -1.80 -15.80
C ASP A 89 -5.89 -0.57 -15.43
N ASP A 90 -6.44 0.36 -14.66
CA ASP A 90 -5.71 1.53 -14.14
C ASP A 90 -4.52 1.10 -13.29
N ALA A 91 -4.74 0.20 -12.31
CA ALA A 91 -3.68 -0.32 -11.46
C ALA A 91 -2.56 -1.01 -12.26
N ALA A 92 -2.92 -1.82 -13.27
CA ALA A 92 -1.94 -2.48 -14.14
C ALA A 92 -1.15 -1.46 -14.97
N PHE A 93 -1.80 -0.43 -15.47
CA PHE A 93 -1.15 0.64 -16.21
C PHE A 93 -0.18 1.42 -15.33
N PHE A 94 -0.60 1.87 -14.15
CA PHE A 94 0.27 2.61 -13.23
C PHE A 94 1.44 1.78 -12.75
N PHE A 95 1.22 0.51 -12.42
CA PHE A 95 2.31 -0.39 -12.04
C PHE A 95 3.35 -0.52 -13.16
N ALA A 96 2.91 -0.71 -14.41
CA ALA A 96 3.81 -0.80 -15.56
C ALA A 96 4.57 0.51 -15.83
N GLU A 97 3.92 1.66 -15.67
CA GLU A 97 4.58 2.97 -15.81
C GLU A 97 5.59 3.23 -14.70
N ASP A 98 5.23 2.90 -13.44
CA ASP A 98 6.10 3.08 -12.29
C ASP A 98 7.36 2.21 -12.37
N ARG A 99 7.26 1.00 -12.92
CA ARG A 99 8.39 0.08 -13.13
C ARG A 99 9.43 0.55 -14.14
N LYS A 100 9.17 1.60 -14.90
CA LYS A 100 10.14 2.20 -15.85
C LYS A 100 11.25 2.98 -15.14
N ARG A 101 11.08 3.32 -13.88
CA ARG A 101 12.04 4.08 -13.07
C ARG A 101 12.07 3.49 -11.66
N THR A 102 13.28 3.36 -11.11
CA THR A 102 13.46 2.89 -9.74
C THR A 102 13.01 3.94 -8.71
N LEU A 103 12.82 3.53 -7.45
CA LEU A 103 12.63 4.48 -6.34
C LEU A 103 13.81 5.44 -6.22
N SER A 104 15.03 4.94 -6.45
CA SER A 104 16.25 5.75 -6.45
C SER A 104 16.22 6.88 -7.48
N ASP A 105 15.72 6.63 -8.69
CA ASP A 105 15.58 7.63 -9.74
C ASP A 105 14.57 8.74 -9.38
N ARG A 106 13.73 8.50 -8.36
CA ARG A 106 12.70 9.43 -7.91
C ARG A 106 13.18 10.37 -6.80
N ILE A 107 14.33 10.11 -6.16
CA ILE A 107 14.82 10.90 -5.02
C ILE A 107 14.88 12.40 -5.36
N GLU A 108 15.43 12.77 -6.51
CA GLU A 108 15.47 14.17 -6.94
C GLU A 108 14.09 14.81 -7.10
N GLY A 109 13.07 14.01 -7.36
CA GLY A 109 11.68 14.46 -7.45
C GLY A 109 11.14 14.96 -6.11
N LEU A 110 11.64 14.47 -4.98
CA LEU A 110 11.22 14.91 -3.64
C LEU A 110 11.51 16.39 -3.39
N LYS A 111 12.48 16.99 -4.09
CA LYS A 111 12.78 18.44 -4.03
C LYS A 111 11.64 19.32 -4.54
N LYS A 112 10.71 18.75 -5.29
CA LYS A 112 9.57 19.47 -5.88
C LYS A 112 8.32 19.41 -5.00
N ILE A 113 8.32 18.60 -3.96
CA ILE A 113 7.18 18.44 -3.06
C ILE A 113 7.49 19.19 -1.78
N VAL A 114 6.75 20.24 -1.50
CA VAL A 114 6.83 20.96 -0.23
C VAL A 114 6.28 20.04 0.87
N PHE A 115 7.05 19.81 1.92
CA PHE A 115 6.59 19.06 3.08
C PHE A 115 5.69 19.95 3.95
N GLN A 116 6.22 21.07 4.41
CA GLN A 116 5.51 22.07 5.21
C GLN A 116 6.23 23.41 5.09
N ASP A 117 5.47 24.49 5.20
CA ASP A 117 6.05 25.83 5.23
C ASP A 117 7.03 25.96 6.40
N GLY A 118 8.22 26.44 6.10
CA GLY A 118 9.33 26.57 7.06
C GLY A 118 10.12 25.27 7.32
N LEU A 119 9.65 24.11 6.90
CA LEU A 119 10.36 22.82 7.05
C LEU A 119 10.95 22.29 5.74
N GLY A 120 10.72 23.00 4.62
CA GLY A 120 11.29 22.67 3.33
C GLY A 120 10.53 21.57 2.57
N THR A 121 11.24 20.83 1.74
CA THR A 121 10.73 19.80 0.84
C THR A 121 10.74 18.41 1.49
N LEU A 122 10.12 17.42 0.82
CA LEU A 122 10.27 16.02 1.23
C LEU A 122 11.71 15.53 1.11
N PHE A 123 12.53 16.12 0.24
CA PHE A 123 13.96 15.82 0.18
C PHE A 123 14.69 16.32 1.45
N ASP A 124 14.39 17.55 1.89
CA ASP A 124 14.95 18.09 3.14
C ASP A 124 14.51 17.22 4.34
N LYS A 125 13.26 16.77 4.37
CA LYS A 125 12.78 15.80 5.36
C LYS A 125 13.57 14.50 5.30
N ALA A 126 13.80 13.92 4.12
CA ALA A 126 14.58 12.68 3.97
C ALA A 126 16.01 12.84 4.52
N GLN A 127 16.65 13.99 4.31
CA GLN A 127 17.97 14.29 4.89
C GLN A 127 17.93 14.38 6.42
N ARG A 128 16.90 15.01 7.00
CA ARG A 128 16.74 15.06 8.46
C ARG A 128 16.46 13.66 9.02
N LEU A 129 15.66 12.83 8.35
CA LEU A 129 15.42 11.43 8.75
C LEU A 129 16.74 10.65 8.80
N ALA A 130 17.63 10.83 7.82
CA ALA A 130 18.95 10.19 7.82
C ALA A 130 19.76 10.57 9.07
N ALA A 131 19.83 11.85 9.40
CA ALA A 131 20.55 12.31 10.58
C ALA A 131 19.92 11.79 11.89
N ILE A 132 18.57 11.78 11.98
CA ILE A 132 17.86 11.34 13.18
C ILE A 132 17.99 9.82 13.35
N THR A 133 17.86 9.01 12.29
CA THR A 133 18.00 7.55 12.38
C THR A 133 19.39 7.13 12.82
N VAL A 134 20.44 7.76 12.29
CA VAL A 134 21.83 7.52 12.71
C VAL A 134 22.03 7.93 14.17
N PHE A 135 21.49 9.09 14.59
CA PHE A 135 21.53 9.51 15.99
C PHE A 135 20.83 8.50 16.90
N LEU A 136 19.61 8.08 16.56
CA LEU A 136 18.85 7.11 17.36
C LEU A 136 19.58 5.77 17.45
N LYS A 137 20.09 5.24 16.32
CA LYS A 137 20.88 4.01 16.26
C LYS A 137 22.02 4.04 17.29
N ASN A 138 22.78 5.15 17.34
CA ASN A 138 23.90 5.28 18.26
C ASN A 138 23.46 5.39 19.74
N LYS A 139 22.23 5.84 20.01
CA LYS A 139 21.68 5.91 21.37
C LYS A 139 21.18 4.57 21.88
N VAL A 140 20.66 3.71 21.01
CA VAL A 140 20.15 2.39 21.40
C VAL A 140 21.14 1.26 21.12
N ASP A 141 22.30 1.58 20.55
CA ASP A 141 23.43 0.66 20.30
C ASP A 141 23.01 -0.59 19.49
N VAL A 142 22.39 -0.37 18.33
CA VAL A 142 21.98 -1.47 17.44
C VAL A 142 22.94 -1.59 16.25
N PRO A 143 23.24 -2.83 15.79
CA PRO A 143 24.23 -3.11 14.75
C PRO A 143 23.65 -2.93 13.33
N VAL A 144 23.36 -1.69 12.94
CA VAL A 144 22.95 -1.32 11.59
C VAL A 144 23.99 -0.35 11.01
N ALA A 145 24.37 -0.50 9.74
CA ALA A 145 25.33 0.41 9.12
C ALA A 145 24.71 1.79 8.88
N ASP A 146 25.53 2.86 9.02
CA ASP A 146 25.05 4.22 8.80
C ASP A 146 24.61 4.41 7.34
N GLU A 147 25.34 3.82 6.40
CA GLU A 147 25.04 3.86 4.97
C GLU A 147 23.69 3.23 4.62
N GLU A 148 23.29 2.18 5.35
CA GLU A 148 21.98 1.54 5.18
C GLU A 148 20.85 2.46 5.67
N LEU A 149 21.04 3.16 6.80
CA LEU A 149 20.07 4.11 7.34
C LEU A 149 19.95 5.37 6.47
N GLU A 150 21.07 5.87 5.94
CA GLU A 150 21.07 6.97 5.00
C GLU A 150 20.33 6.57 3.71
N ARG A 151 20.63 5.40 3.15
CA ARG A 151 19.95 4.85 1.97
C ARG A 151 18.45 4.72 2.20
N LEU A 152 18.05 4.07 3.29
CA LEU A 152 16.66 3.90 3.69
C LEU A 152 15.94 5.25 3.78
N SER A 153 16.55 6.22 4.46
CA SER A 153 15.95 7.53 4.69
C SER A 153 15.73 8.31 3.39
N LEU A 154 16.67 8.21 2.44
CA LEU A 154 16.53 8.84 1.12
C LEU A 154 15.41 8.20 0.28
N LEU A 155 15.13 6.92 0.48
CA LEU A 155 14.05 6.22 -0.21
C LEU A 155 12.68 6.40 0.47
N ALA A 156 12.65 6.82 1.73
CA ALA A 156 11.49 6.73 2.62
C ALA A 156 10.18 7.32 2.07
N LYS A 157 10.25 8.36 1.25
CA LYS A 157 9.05 9.06 0.73
C LYS A 157 8.96 9.02 -0.81
N THR A 158 9.78 8.21 -1.47
CA THR A 158 9.84 8.17 -2.94
C THR A 158 8.64 7.50 -3.58
N ASP A 159 7.94 6.64 -2.87
CA ASP A 159 6.70 6.01 -3.29
C ASP A 159 5.57 7.02 -3.53
N LEU A 160 5.57 8.16 -2.82
CA LEU A 160 4.62 9.27 -3.04
C LEU A 160 4.73 9.88 -4.45
N LEU A 161 5.83 9.63 -5.15
CA LEU A 161 6.06 10.08 -6.53
C LEU A 161 5.64 9.03 -7.57
N THR A 162 5.11 7.90 -7.14
CA THR A 162 4.61 6.86 -8.03
C THR A 162 3.16 7.13 -8.42
N GLN A 163 2.77 6.78 -9.64
CA GLN A 163 1.40 6.94 -10.10
C GLN A 163 0.44 6.06 -9.29
N MET A 164 0.90 4.86 -8.92
CA MET A 164 0.11 3.94 -8.10
C MET A 164 -0.30 4.57 -6.77
N VAL A 165 0.63 5.18 -6.03
CA VAL A 165 0.33 5.81 -4.73
C VAL A 165 -0.44 7.13 -4.90
N GLN A 166 -0.25 7.84 -6.00
CA GLN A 166 -1.03 9.05 -6.28
C GLN A 166 -2.51 8.76 -6.55
N GLU A 167 -2.82 7.64 -7.21
CA GLU A 167 -4.20 7.23 -7.48
C GLU A 167 -4.81 6.41 -6.34
N PHE A 168 -4.02 5.52 -5.73
CA PHE A 168 -4.41 4.65 -4.62
C PHE A 168 -3.60 5.01 -3.38
N THR A 169 -4.01 6.06 -2.68
CA THR A 169 -3.27 6.63 -1.55
C THR A 169 -3.11 5.65 -0.38
N GLU A 170 -4.02 4.71 -0.26
CA GLU A 170 -4.02 3.62 0.73
C GLU A 170 -2.82 2.66 0.54
N LEU A 171 -2.22 2.66 -0.65
CA LEU A 171 -1.05 1.85 -0.98
C LEU A 171 0.28 2.50 -0.57
N GLN A 172 0.26 3.68 0.04
CA GLN A 172 1.45 4.34 0.58
C GLN A 172 2.20 3.42 1.55
N GLY A 173 3.50 3.32 1.38
CA GLY A 173 4.38 2.41 2.12
C GLY A 173 4.32 0.98 1.60
N ILE A 174 3.14 0.43 1.31
CA ILE A 174 2.99 -0.90 0.72
C ILE A 174 3.70 -0.95 -0.63
N MET A 175 3.40 -0.02 -1.52
CA MET A 175 4.08 0.05 -2.83
C MET A 175 5.55 0.48 -2.70
N GLY A 176 5.89 1.26 -1.67
CA GLY A 176 7.29 1.53 -1.33
C GLY A 176 8.08 0.26 -1.11
N ARG A 177 7.56 -0.67 -0.30
CA ARG A 177 8.13 -2.00 -0.08
C ARG A 177 8.22 -2.83 -1.35
N GLU A 178 7.12 -2.92 -2.10
CA GLU A 178 7.06 -3.73 -3.32
C GLU A 178 8.05 -3.24 -4.37
N TYR A 179 8.08 -1.93 -4.64
CA TYR A 179 9.02 -1.36 -5.60
C TYR A 179 10.47 -1.48 -5.13
N ALA A 180 10.78 -1.26 -3.85
CA ALA A 180 12.12 -1.44 -3.32
C ALA A 180 12.62 -2.88 -3.52
N ALA A 181 11.80 -3.88 -3.23
CA ALA A 181 12.14 -5.28 -3.46
C ALA A 181 12.39 -5.58 -4.94
N LEU A 182 11.56 -5.04 -5.84
CA LEU A 182 11.70 -5.19 -7.29
C LEU A 182 12.90 -4.42 -7.87
N ASP A 183 13.33 -3.35 -7.21
CA ASP A 183 14.50 -2.54 -7.58
C ASP A 183 15.81 -3.16 -7.06
N GLY A 184 15.73 -4.25 -6.27
CA GLY A 184 16.87 -4.97 -5.73
C GLY A 184 17.42 -4.37 -4.43
N GLU A 185 16.66 -3.52 -3.75
CA GLU A 185 17.00 -3.10 -2.39
C GLU A 185 16.90 -4.30 -1.44
N GLY A 186 17.73 -4.31 -0.41
CA GLY A 186 17.71 -5.40 0.56
C GLY A 186 16.35 -5.54 1.28
N PRO A 187 15.97 -6.75 1.72
CA PRO A 187 14.68 -6.99 2.34
C PRO A 187 14.45 -6.15 3.61
N ALA A 188 15.51 -5.81 4.34
CA ALA A 188 15.41 -4.95 5.52
C ALA A 188 15.02 -3.50 5.15
N ILE A 189 15.57 -2.96 4.05
CA ILE A 189 15.19 -1.64 3.52
C ILE A 189 13.76 -1.68 3.01
N ALA A 190 13.41 -2.69 2.21
CA ALA A 190 12.07 -2.81 1.66
C ALA A 190 11.00 -2.86 2.77
N GLU A 191 11.18 -3.69 3.80
CA GLU A 191 10.23 -3.79 4.91
C GLU A 191 10.15 -2.48 5.71
N ALA A 192 11.30 -1.84 5.99
CA ALA A 192 11.33 -0.58 6.73
C ALA A 192 10.61 0.57 5.98
N LEU A 193 10.58 0.55 4.65
CA LEU A 193 9.81 1.52 3.86
C LEU A 193 8.29 1.39 4.06
N TYR A 194 7.80 0.21 4.38
CA TYR A 194 6.42 0.02 4.81
C TYR A 194 6.23 0.42 6.27
N GLU A 195 7.09 -0.08 7.15
CA GLU A 195 6.99 0.09 8.60
C GLU A 195 7.14 1.54 9.08
N GLN A 196 7.72 2.44 8.28
CA GLN A 196 7.87 3.85 8.64
C GLN A 196 6.53 4.53 8.97
N TYR A 197 5.45 4.06 8.39
CA TYR A 197 4.11 4.62 8.61
C TYR A 197 3.41 4.04 9.84
N LEU A 198 3.91 2.91 10.38
CA LEU A 198 3.34 2.26 11.55
C LEU A 198 3.75 2.95 12.87
N PRO A 199 2.88 3.02 13.89
CA PRO A 199 1.44 2.85 13.78
C PRO A 199 0.78 4.05 13.09
N ARG A 200 -0.25 3.80 12.28
CA ARG A 200 -1.01 4.84 11.56
C ARG A 200 -2.13 5.42 12.41
N PHE A 201 -2.65 4.60 13.33
CA PHE A 201 -3.73 4.94 14.26
C PHE A 201 -3.58 4.18 15.58
N ALA A 202 -4.38 4.51 16.59
CA ALA A 202 -4.36 3.81 17.87
C ALA A 202 -4.83 2.36 17.73
N GLY A 203 -3.98 1.41 18.13
CA GLY A 203 -4.24 -0.03 18.01
C GLY A 203 -3.71 -0.66 16.73
N ASP A 204 -3.09 0.11 15.83
CA ASP A 204 -2.40 -0.40 14.64
C ASP A 204 -1.14 -1.21 15.03
N ASP A 205 -0.65 -2.01 14.10
CA ASP A 205 0.59 -2.75 14.27
C ASP A 205 1.79 -1.80 14.50
N LEU A 206 2.78 -2.30 15.22
CA LEU A 206 4.05 -1.60 15.42
C LEU A 206 5.10 -2.09 14.42
N PRO A 207 6.10 -1.27 14.08
CA PRO A 207 7.26 -1.74 13.33
C PRO A 207 7.93 -2.92 14.04
N HIS A 208 8.31 -3.95 13.29
CA HIS A 208 8.94 -5.16 13.82
C HIS A 208 10.46 -5.19 13.58
N THR A 209 10.90 -4.53 12.48
CA THR A 209 12.33 -4.50 12.14
C THR A 209 13.04 -3.34 12.84
N THR A 210 14.31 -3.53 13.16
CA THR A 210 15.15 -2.47 13.77
C THR A 210 15.17 -1.21 12.90
N MET A 211 15.34 -1.36 11.58
CA MET A 211 15.37 -0.25 10.65
C MET A 211 14.02 0.45 10.55
N GLY A 212 12.93 -0.31 10.51
CA GLY A 212 11.56 0.23 10.52
C GLY A 212 11.25 0.99 11.81
N MET A 213 11.64 0.45 12.98
CA MET A 213 11.50 1.14 14.27
C MET A 213 12.24 2.49 14.26
N LEU A 214 13.52 2.49 13.84
CA LEU A 214 14.33 3.72 13.80
C LEU A 214 13.70 4.75 12.87
N LEU A 215 13.30 4.35 11.67
CA LEU A 215 12.71 5.25 10.69
C LEU A 215 11.33 5.75 11.12
N SER A 216 10.47 4.87 11.64
CA SER A 216 9.14 5.24 12.15
C SER A 216 9.22 6.28 13.27
N VAL A 217 10.13 6.07 14.23
CA VAL A 217 10.37 7.02 15.32
C VAL A 217 10.92 8.34 14.76
N ALA A 218 11.90 8.28 13.85
CA ALA A 218 12.49 9.47 13.23
C ALA A 218 11.44 10.30 12.48
N ASP A 219 10.57 9.65 11.69
CA ASP A 219 9.52 10.31 10.91
C ASP A 219 8.51 11.05 11.80
N LYS A 220 8.13 10.44 12.93
CA LYS A 220 7.22 11.04 13.91
C LYS A 220 7.85 12.16 14.72
N PHE A 221 9.18 12.10 14.97
CA PHE A 221 9.91 13.19 15.65
C PHE A 221 10.15 14.39 14.75
N ASP A 222 10.29 14.19 13.43
CA ASP A 222 10.51 15.27 12.47
C ASP A 222 9.21 16.01 12.12
N THR A 223 8.04 15.48 12.49
CA THR A 223 6.73 16.07 12.19
C THR A 223 6.16 16.82 13.38
#